data_1ee41c1db1b980eff6cd7fbb0b805ca6
#
_entry.id   1ee41c1db1b980eff6cd7fbb0b805ca6
#
_cell.length_a   1.000
_cell.length_b   1.000
_cell.length_c   1.000
_cell.angle_alpha   90.00
_cell.angle_beta   90.00
_cell.angle_gamma   90.00
#
_symmetry.space_group_name_H-M   'P 1'
#
loop_
_entity.id
_entity.type
_entity.pdbx_description
1 polymer ?
#
loop_
_entity_poly.entity_id
_entity_poly.type
_entity_poly.pdbx_seq_one_letter_code
_entity_poly.pdbx_strand_id
1 'polypeptide(L)'
;MFPGWLALTLLSVACLGTQDFNEELKKCFEDPQYEDLLQLARNGIGQTSVKKKIIVIGAGMAGLTAAKILHDAGHQVTVLEASGRVGGRIETHRVAGVTWFIELGAMRIPISHNLTQEFVKRSGLDLQEFYSNNDQTWMLFNGVRHQLGDVKANPDRLGYSVRDDEKNKTADQLFKQSLRKIEKELTNCKCSCRQVLEKYDSFSTKEYLIKVGNLSRGAVQMIGDLLNADSGYYEAFMETLRAYIIFGESRFDEITGGFDQLPQALSDALCPGTVKLHSLAESVEMSGDCVHVTYRTSDPLQPRARLTADFVLVATTAKAARLLRFQPPLSLDKQDALRSIHYTSASKVVLACTRRFWEDDSIFGGKSSTDGPARFIYYPNQRFSGDKGVILASYTLDDDSTFMAALDRDRIVEVVLDDLAAVHNRSKEELRALCPYSNVKHWGLDPYSMGGVAFFTPYQYMDYAQELSRPEGRVYFAGEHVDLPHGWIDTAIKSGLKAAKSIQEAVNLASTENPEHTKEHSS
;
A
#
# COMPACT_ATOMS: atom_id res chain seq x y z
N MET A 1 -46.38 32.77 -49.01
CA MET A 1 -46.54 31.32 -48.74
C MET A 1 -45.24 30.78 -48.15
N PHE A 2 -45.35 30.13 -47.08
CA PHE A 2 -44.34 29.39 -46.36
C PHE A 2 -43.50 28.43 -47.24
N PRO A 3 -42.29 27.99 -46.93
CA PRO A 3 -41.81 27.40 -45.69
C PRO A 3 -40.41 27.83 -45.31
N GLY A 4 -39.85 27.46 -44.25
CA GLY A 4 -40.01 26.37 -43.33
C GLY A 4 -38.66 26.04 -42.70
N TRP A 5 -38.69 25.75 -41.53
CA TRP A 5 -37.62 25.41 -40.62
C TRP A 5 -36.88 24.12 -40.97
N LEU A 6 -35.55 24.17 -40.96
CA LEU A 6 -34.68 23.01 -40.68
C LEU A 6 -33.22 23.48 -40.53
N ALA A 7 -32.81 23.79 -39.36
CA ALA A 7 -31.41 23.74 -38.94
C ALA A 7 -31.32 24.05 -37.44
N LEU A 8 -31.10 23.06 -36.63
CA LEU A 8 -30.46 23.17 -35.32
C LEU A 8 -30.64 21.85 -34.55
N THR A 9 -29.80 20.88 -34.85
CA THR A 9 -29.48 19.79 -33.91
C THR A 9 -28.16 19.13 -34.34
N LEU A 10 -27.05 19.79 -34.08
CA LEU A 10 -25.71 19.18 -34.13
C LEU A 10 -24.76 20.04 -33.30
N LEU A 11 -24.90 20.01 -32.00
CA LEU A 11 -23.88 20.51 -31.06
C LEU A 11 -24.28 20.07 -29.65
N SER A 12 -24.01 18.80 -29.32
CA SER A 12 -23.92 18.31 -27.92
C SER A 12 -23.46 16.85 -27.83
N VAL A 13 -22.34 16.51 -28.45
CA VAL A 13 -21.74 15.14 -28.31
C VAL A 13 -20.26 15.20 -27.97
N ALA A 14 -19.74 16.29 -27.48
CA ALA A 14 -18.30 16.43 -27.26
C ALA A 14 -17.86 16.50 -25.78
N CYS A 15 -18.72 16.29 -24.78
CA CYS A 15 -18.37 16.38 -23.37
C CYS A 15 -18.70 15.17 -22.50
N LEU A 16 -19.16 14.06 -23.06
CA LEU A 16 -19.56 12.86 -22.29
C LEU A 16 -18.47 11.79 -22.18
N GLY A 17 -17.33 11.89 -22.90
CA GLY A 17 -16.39 10.78 -23.04
C GLY A 17 -15.44 10.55 -21.86
N THR A 18 -15.03 11.57 -21.11
CA THR A 18 -13.94 11.41 -20.13
C THR A 18 -14.41 11.03 -18.73
N GLN A 19 -15.61 11.40 -18.35
CA GLN A 19 -16.17 11.03 -17.04
C GLN A 19 -16.65 9.57 -17.05
N ASP A 20 -17.13 9.11 -18.18
CA ASP A 20 -17.62 7.74 -18.40
C ASP A 20 -16.49 6.69 -18.36
N PHE A 21 -15.33 6.99 -18.96
CA PHE A 21 -14.20 6.05 -18.99
C PHE A 21 -13.60 5.77 -17.61
N ASN A 22 -13.38 6.80 -16.80
CA ASN A 22 -12.82 6.62 -15.46
C ASN A 22 -13.78 5.82 -14.56
N GLU A 23 -15.08 6.02 -14.68
CA GLU A 23 -16.08 5.26 -13.93
C GLU A 23 -16.17 3.80 -14.42
N GLU A 24 -16.11 3.55 -15.73
CA GLU A 24 -16.06 2.18 -16.27
C GLU A 24 -14.77 1.46 -15.85
N LEU A 25 -13.63 2.16 -15.84
CA LEU A 25 -12.36 1.59 -15.41
C LEU A 25 -12.35 1.29 -13.90
N LYS A 26 -12.92 2.17 -13.08
CA LYS A 26 -13.11 1.90 -11.64
C LYS A 26 -13.93 0.65 -11.41
N LYS A 27 -15.08 0.50 -12.08
CA LYS A 27 -15.92 -0.70 -11.98
C LYS A 27 -15.16 -1.98 -12.33
N CYS A 28 -14.21 -1.92 -13.26
CA CYS A 28 -13.37 -3.07 -13.60
C CYS A 28 -12.46 -3.52 -12.47
N PHE A 29 -12.11 -2.63 -11.55
CA PHE A 29 -11.23 -2.90 -10.42
C PHE A 29 -11.95 -3.02 -9.08
N GLU A 30 -13.25 -2.78 -9.05
CA GLU A 30 -14.07 -2.98 -7.85
C GLU A 30 -14.09 -4.45 -7.44
N ASP A 31 -13.90 -4.69 -6.14
CA ASP A 31 -14.09 -6.01 -5.56
C ASP A 31 -15.60 -6.20 -5.30
N PRO A 32 -16.26 -7.16 -5.94
CA PRO A 32 -17.70 -7.37 -5.77
C PRO A 32 -18.08 -7.74 -4.34
N GLN A 33 -17.13 -8.16 -3.51
CA GLN A 33 -17.34 -8.48 -2.10
C GLN A 33 -17.10 -7.29 -1.17
N TYR A 34 -16.66 -6.13 -1.69
CA TYR A 34 -16.21 -5.01 -0.85
C TYR A 34 -17.27 -4.51 0.11
N GLU A 35 -18.51 -4.33 -0.35
CA GLU A 35 -19.62 -3.88 0.50
C GLU A 35 -19.98 -4.93 1.56
N ASP A 36 -20.01 -6.21 1.22
CA ASP A 36 -20.23 -7.28 2.19
C ASP A 36 -19.15 -7.31 3.27
N LEU A 37 -17.88 -7.07 2.87
CA LEU A 37 -16.77 -6.98 3.81
C LEU A 37 -16.86 -5.71 4.68
N LEU A 38 -17.37 -4.61 4.17
CA LEU A 38 -17.64 -3.41 4.95
C LEU A 38 -18.75 -3.66 5.99
N GLN A 39 -19.81 -4.39 5.63
CA GLN A 39 -20.83 -4.81 6.58
C GLN A 39 -20.25 -5.79 7.63
N LEU A 40 -19.37 -6.69 7.21
CA LEU A 40 -18.68 -7.59 8.13
C LEU A 40 -17.77 -6.83 9.09
N ALA A 41 -17.06 -5.81 8.61
CA ALA A 41 -16.23 -4.93 9.45
C ALA A 41 -17.07 -4.21 10.51
N ARG A 42 -18.30 -3.80 10.18
CA ARG A 42 -19.26 -3.12 11.08
C ARG A 42 -19.90 -4.04 12.10
N ASN A 43 -20.32 -5.22 11.67
CA ASN A 43 -21.22 -6.09 12.43
C ASN A 43 -20.54 -7.35 12.98
N GLY A 44 -19.30 -7.66 12.54
CA GLY A 44 -18.63 -8.94 12.80
C GLY A 44 -19.25 -10.10 12.03
N ILE A 45 -18.79 -11.33 12.29
CA ILE A 45 -19.30 -12.57 11.69
C ILE A 45 -20.32 -13.28 12.57
N GLY A 46 -20.81 -12.64 13.65
CA GLY A 46 -21.69 -13.24 14.64
C GLY A 46 -20.94 -14.13 15.64
N GLN A 47 -21.69 -14.60 16.65
CA GLN A 47 -21.13 -15.50 17.65
C GLN A 47 -21.12 -16.96 17.16
N THR A 48 -20.00 -17.64 17.35
CA THR A 48 -19.88 -19.05 17.01
C THR A 48 -20.42 -19.96 18.14
N SER A 49 -21.16 -21.01 17.79
CA SER A 49 -21.52 -22.07 18.72
C SER A 49 -20.37 -23.05 18.99
N VAL A 50 -19.41 -23.15 18.07
CA VAL A 50 -18.27 -24.06 18.14
C VAL A 50 -16.97 -23.27 18.20
N LYS A 51 -16.43 -23.10 19.41
CA LYS A 51 -15.19 -22.37 19.64
C LYS A 51 -14.00 -23.18 19.14
N LYS A 52 -13.11 -22.51 18.40
CA LYS A 52 -11.86 -23.07 17.85
C LYS A 52 -10.66 -22.29 18.36
N LYS A 53 -9.52 -22.96 18.41
CA LYS A 53 -8.21 -22.32 18.65
C LYS A 53 -7.61 -21.91 17.32
N ILE A 54 -7.22 -20.64 17.21
CA ILE A 54 -6.67 -20.07 15.96
C ILE A 54 -5.35 -19.38 16.28
N ILE A 55 -4.30 -19.72 15.57
CA ILE A 55 -3.02 -19.01 15.64
C ILE A 55 -2.92 -18.10 14.42
N VAL A 56 -2.62 -16.83 14.66
CA VAL A 56 -2.31 -15.83 13.62
C VAL A 56 -0.82 -15.54 13.68
N ILE A 57 -0.11 -15.68 12.56
CA ILE A 57 1.31 -15.40 12.43
C ILE A 57 1.47 -14.04 11.74
N GLY A 58 1.88 -13.02 12.50
CA GLY A 58 2.03 -11.63 12.07
C GLY A 58 0.95 -10.71 12.65
N ALA A 59 1.38 -9.64 13.34
CA ALA A 59 0.52 -8.59 13.91
C ALA A 59 0.51 -7.31 13.04
N GLY A 60 0.55 -7.46 11.71
CA GLY A 60 0.21 -6.42 10.75
C GLY A 60 -1.30 -6.20 10.66
N MET A 61 -1.76 -5.23 9.88
CA MET A 61 -3.19 -4.91 9.78
C MET A 61 -4.05 -6.11 9.37
N ALA A 62 -3.59 -6.96 8.44
CA ALA A 62 -4.33 -8.16 8.04
C ALA A 62 -4.52 -9.13 9.21
N GLY A 63 -3.43 -9.44 9.94
CA GLY A 63 -3.47 -10.36 11.08
C GLY A 63 -4.28 -9.83 12.24
N LEU A 64 -4.12 -8.55 12.60
CA LEU A 64 -4.90 -7.92 13.68
C LEU A 64 -6.38 -7.82 13.34
N THR A 65 -6.74 -7.49 12.10
CA THR A 65 -8.12 -7.47 11.63
C THR A 65 -8.76 -8.86 11.77
N ALA A 66 -8.12 -9.89 11.23
CA ALA A 66 -8.63 -11.25 11.33
C ALA A 66 -8.71 -11.72 12.79
N ALA A 67 -7.67 -11.44 13.59
CA ALA A 67 -7.65 -11.78 15.01
C ALA A 67 -8.82 -11.14 15.77
N LYS A 68 -9.10 -9.85 15.52
CA LYS A 68 -10.20 -9.12 16.16
C LYS A 68 -11.57 -9.72 15.79
N ILE A 69 -11.82 -9.97 14.51
CA ILE A 69 -13.09 -10.50 14.01
C ILE A 69 -13.34 -11.92 14.57
N LEU A 70 -12.32 -12.78 14.56
CA LEU A 70 -12.42 -14.15 15.08
C LEU A 70 -12.54 -14.19 16.62
N HIS A 71 -11.81 -13.32 17.32
CA HIS A 71 -11.92 -13.16 18.77
C HIS A 71 -13.31 -12.70 19.17
N ASP A 72 -13.88 -11.69 18.49
CA ASP A 72 -15.22 -11.19 18.75
C ASP A 72 -16.30 -12.25 18.46
N ALA A 73 -16.06 -13.17 17.53
CA ALA A 73 -16.93 -14.30 17.28
C ALA A 73 -16.89 -15.38 18.40
N GLY A 74 -15.96 -15.27 19.35
CA GLY A 74 -15.82 -16.16 20.49
C GLY A 74 -14.75 -17.25 20.33
N HIS A 75 -13.92 -17.22 19.29
CA HIS A 75 -12.76 -18.11 19.13
C HIS A 75 -11.63 -17.76 20.10
N GLN A 76 -10.81 -18.77 20.42
CA GLN A 76 -9.57 -18.56 21.16
C GLN A 76 -8.44 -18.22 20.20
N VAL A 77 -8.07 -16.94 20.11
CA VAL A 77 -7.04 -16.46 19.20
C VAL A 77 -5.71 -16.23 19.91
N THR A 78 -4.62 -16.59 19.27
CA THR A 78 -3.25 -16.22 19.67
C THR A 78 -2.54 -15.63 18.47
N VAL A 79 -1.96 -14.43 18.61
CA VAL A 79 -1.18 -13.75 17.57
C VAL A 79 0.30 -13.85 17.93
N LEU A 80 1.13 -14.34 17.00
CA LEU A 80 2.59 -14.37 17.12
C LEU A 80 3.18 -13.25 16.25
N GLU A 81 3.88 -12.30 16.86
CA GLU A 81 4.58 -11.22 16.18
C GLU A 81 6.08 -11.31 16.45
N ALA A 82 6.85 -11.33 15.38
CA ALA A 82 8.32 -11.51 15.47
C ALA A 82 9.03 -10.28 16.04
N SER A 83 8.54 -9.08 15.73
CA SER A 83 9.11 -7.81 16.20
C SER A 83 8.65 -7.43 17.61
N GLY A 84 9.17 -6.32 18.12
CA GLY A 84 8.77 -5.74 19.41
C GLY A 84 7.56 -4.78 19.31
N ARG A 85 6.85 -4.72 18.19
CA ARG A 85 5.72 -3.82 17.96
C ARG A 85 4.66 -4.46 17.04
N VAL A 86 3.44 -3.97 17.12
CA VAL A 86 2.39 -4.30 16.15
C VAL A 86 2.42 -3.35 14.96
N GLY A 87 1.66 -3.64 13.89
CA GLY A 87 1.43 -2.77 12.75
C GLY A 87 2.19 -3.14 11.48
N GLY A 88 3.27 -3.94 11.57
CA GLY A 88 4.06 -4.34 10.40
C GLY A 88 4.63 -3.12 9.66
N ARG A 89 4.17 -2.87 8.41
CA ARG A 89 4.59 -1.71 7.57
C ARG A 89 3.90 -0.38 7.92
N ILE A 90 3.10 -0.33 8.97
CA ILE A 90 2.71 0.90 9.65
C ILE A 90 3.72 1.14 10.76
N GLU A 91 4.49 2.21 10.66
CA GLU A 91 5.52 2.58 11.64
C GLU A 91 5.61 4.10 11.73
N THR A 92 5.18 4.64 12.87
CA THR A 92 5.32 6.05 13.21
C THR A 92 6.57 6.21 14.08
N HIS A 93 7.53 7.00 13.62
CA HIS A 93 8.74 7.30 14.39
C HIS A 93 8.47 8.40 15.39
N ARG A 94 8.73 8.09 16.67
CA ARG A 94 8.60 9.01 17.80
C ARG A 94 9.92 9.07 18.56
N VAL A 95 10.34 10.25 18.93
CA VAL A 95 11.53 10.45 19.77
C VAL A 95 11.08 10.82 21.19
N ALA A 96 11.62 10.16 22.18
CA ALA A 96 11.30 10.42 23.59
C ALA A 96 11.59 11.90 23.96
N GLY A 97 10.63 12.55 24.61
CA GLY A 97 10.78 13.94 25.08
C GLY A 97 10.54 15.01 24.01
N VAL A 98 10.14 14.62 22.78
CA VAL A 98 9.72 15.57 21.74
C VAL A 98 8.28 15.32 21.31
N THR A 99 7.63 16.38 20.80
CA THR A 99 6.21 16.36 20.43
C THR A 99 5.97 16.02 18.96
N TRP A 100 7.01 16.00 18.13
CA TRP A 100 6.89 15.66 16.71
C TRP A 100 6.99 14.15 16.48
N PHE A 101 6.39 13.71 15.40
CA PHE A 101 6.48 12.36 14.89
C PHE A 101 6.51 12.39 13.35
N ILE A 102 6.83 11.26 12.73
CA ILE A 102 6.81 11.11 11.27
C ILE A 102 6.54 9.66 10.86
N GLU A 103 5.86 9.49 9.75
CA GLU A 103 5.54 8.17 9.20
C GLU A 103 6.71 7.58 8.40
N LEU A 104 7.26 6.47 8.89
CA LEU A 104 8.27 5.69 8.18
C LEU A 104 7.65 4.67 7.23
N GLY A 105 6.38 4.30 7.45
CA GLY A 105 5.59 3.39 6.62
C GLY A 105 4.45 4.09 5.91
N ALA A 106 3.24 3.52 6.00
CA ALA A 106 2.01 4.10 5.47
C ALA A 106 1.79 5.52 6.03
N MET A 107 1.35 6.46 5.19
CA MET A 107 1.24 7.88 5.56
C MET A 107 -0.02 8.58 5.05
N ARG A 108 -0.90 7.89 4.31
CA ARG A 108 -2.14 8.48 3.76
C ARG A 108 -3.19 7.40 3.50
N ILE A 109 -4.45 7.81 3.50
CA ILE A 109 -5.63 6.98 3.27
C ILE A 109 -6.45 7.63 2.16
N PRO A 110 -6.65 6.96 0.99
CA PRO A 110 -7.59 7.44 -0.03
C PRO A 110 -9.01 7.52 0.51
N ILE A 111 -9.80 8.48 0.05
CA ILE A 111 -11.20 8.63 0.51
C ILE A 111 -12.11 7.47 0.13
N SER A 112 -11.74 6.68 -0.89
CA SER A 112 -12.45 5.46 -1.28
C SER A 112 -12.18 4.26 -0.38
N HIS A 113 -11.17 4.31 0.48
CA HIS A 113 -10.76 3.21 1.36
C HIS A 113 -11.64 3.12 2.61
N ASN A 114 -12.92 2.74 2.40
CA ASN A 114 -13.94 2.74 3.45
C ASN A 114 -13.69 1.72 4.56
N LEU A 115 -13.03 0.60 4.29
CA LEU A 115 -12.65 -0.38 5.32
C LEU A 115 -11.65 0.25 6.30
N THR A 116 -10.63 0.92 5.79
CA THR A 116 -9.65 1.62 6.65
C THR A 116 -10.33 2.70 7.49
N GLN A 117 -11.19 3.52 6.87
CA GLN A 117 -11.93 4.57 7.57
C GLN A 117 -12.86 4.01 8.65
N GLU A 118 -13.53 2.87 8.38
CA GLU A 118 -14.39 2.20 9.36
C GLU A 118 -13.58 1.74 10.58
N PHE A 119 -12.40 1.14 10.37
CA PHE A 119 -11.53 0.71 11.47
C PHE A 119 -10.95 1.89 12.25
N VAL A 120 -10.58 3.00 11.59
CA VAL A 120 -10.15 4.24 12.24
C VAL A 120 -11.26 4.79 13.13
N LYS A 121 -12.49 4.91 12.60
CA LYS A 121 -13.66 5.38 13.33
C LYS A 121 -13.97 4.51 14.55
N ARG A 122 -13.98 3.17 14.38
CA ARG A 122 -14.26 2.22 15.47
C ARG A 122 -13.17 2.22 16.55
N SER A 123 -11.96 2.60 16.18
CA SER A 123 -10.84 2.79 17.12
C SER A 123 -10.89 4.13 17.84
N GLY A 124 -11.88 4.98 17.58
CA GLY A 124 -11.99 6.32 18.19
C GLY A 124 -10.89 7.28 17.77
N LEU A 125 -10.31 7.07 16.57
CA LEU A 125 -9.24 7.90 16.03
C LEU A 125 -9.79 8.94 15.07
N ASP A 126 -9.14 10.10 15.02
CA ASP A 126 -9.52 11.22 14.17
C ASP A 126 -8.68 11.21 12.88
N LEU A 127 -9.33 11.61 11.79
CA LEU A 127 -8.70 11.84 10.49
C LEU A 127 -8.55 13.35 10.25
N GLN A 128 -7.46 13.71 9.59
CA GLN A 128 -7.26 15.03 9.01
C GLN A 128 -6.83 14.89 7.55
N GLU A 129 -7.01 15.95 6.76
CA GLU A 129 -6.62 15.94 5.36
C GLU A 129 -5.10 15.85 5.19
N PHE A 130 -4.64 14.97 4.31
CA PHE A 130 -3.26 14.88 3.85
C PHE A 130 -3.11 15.71 2.57
N TYR A 131 -2.41 16.84 2.63
CA TYR A 131 -2.19 17.70 1.47
C TYR A 131 -1.16 17.08 0.53
N SER A 132 -1.64 16.47 -0.56
CA SER A 132 -0.79 15.82 -1.57
C SER A 132 -0.13 16.81 -2.53
N ASN A 133 -0.75 17.96 -2.78
CA ASN A 133 -0.35 18.93 -3.77
C ASN A 133 -0.31 20.36 -3.20
N ASN A 134 0.68 21.13 -3.65
CA ASN A 134 0.81 22.56 -3.39
C ASN A 134 1.55 23.19 -4.57
N ASP A 135 0.95 24.17 -5.22
CA ASP A 135 1.48 24.79 -6.43
C ASP A 135 2.80 25.58 -6.19
N GLN A 136 3.13 25.87 -4.93
CA GLN A 136 4.39 26.52 -4.54
C GLN A 136 5.56 25.53 -4.39
N THR A 137 5.32 24.21 -4.42
CA THR A 137 6.37 23.19 -4.34
C THR A 137 7.25 23.20 -5.58
N TRP A 138 8.48 22.73 -5.42
CA TRP A 138 9.50 22.79 -6.46
C TRP A 138 9.58 21.53 -7.30
N MET A 139 9.76 21.72 -8.60
CA MET A 139 10.09 20.71 -9.60
C MET A 139 11.49 21.02 -10.12
N LEU A 140 12.46 20.14 -9.83
CA LEU A 140 13.86 20.26 -10.27
C LEU A 140 14.20 19.08 -11.18
N PHE A 141 14.11 19.27 -12.49
CA PHE A 141 14.33 18.23 -13.50
C PHE A 141 15.15 18.78 -14.66
N ASN A 142 15.99 17.96 -15.25
CA ASN A 142 16.84 18.31 -16.40
C ASN A 142 17.67 19.59 -16.16
N GLY A 143 18.07 19.84 -14.91
CA GLY A 143 18.84 21.03 -14.51
C GLY A 143 18.03 22.32 -14.43
N VAL A 144 16.71 22.31 -14.60
CA VAL A 144 15.83 23.48 -14.46
C VAL A 144 14.92 23.35 -13.25
N ARG A 145 14.68 24.48 -12.56
CA ARG A 145 13.87 24.56 -11.35
C ARG A 145 12.68 25.49 -11.55
N HIS A 146 11.47 24.95 -11.39
CA HIS A 146 10.22 25.70 -11.48
C HIS A 146 9.26 25.31 -10.34
N GLN A 147 8.32 26.20 -9.99
CA GLN A 147 7.23 25.83 -9.11
C GLN A 147 6.22 24.93 -9.84
N LEU A 148 5.53 24.05 -9.11
CA LEU A 148 4.54 23.14 -9.67
C LEU A 148 3.43 23.90 -10.44
N GLY A 149 2.99 25.07 -9.93
CA GLY A 149 2.02 25.92 -10.62
C GLY A 149 2.48 26.38 -12.00
N ASP A 150 3.76 26.76 -12.13
CA ASP A 150 4.36 27.12 -13.42
C ASP A 150 4.43 25.95 -14.39
N VAL A 151 4.79 24.75 -13.87
CA VAL A 151 4.86 23.52 -14.67
C VAL A 151 3.48 23.10 -15.14
N LYS A 152 2.46 23.23 -14.30
CA LYS A 152 1.06 22.98 -14.72
C LYS A 152 0.59 23.91 -15.83
N ALA A 153 1.00 25.18 -15.77
CA ALA A 153 0.67 26.19 -16.78
C ALA A 153 1.45 25.96 -18.09
N ASN A 154 2.69 25.51 -18.02
CA ASN A 154 3.55 25.23 -19.16
C ASN A 154 4.49 24.05 -18.88
N PRO A 155 4.07 22.81 -19.19
CA PRO A 155 4.85 21.60 -18.93
C PRO A 155 6.20 21.55 -19.66
N ASP A 156 6.30 22.19 -20.82
CA ASP A 156 7.52 22.17 -21.65
C ASP A 156 8.72 22.88 -20.98
N ARG A 157 8.47 23.67 -19.92
CA ARG A 157 9.53 24.32 -19.13
C ARG A 157 10.52 23.35 -18.50
N LEU A 158 10.12 22.10 -18.27
CA LEU A 158 11.01 21.09 -17.70
C LEU A 158 11.98 20.47 -18.72
N GLY A 159 11.90 20.85 -20.00
CA GLY A 159 12.90 20.51 -21.02
C GLY A 159 12.91 19.06 -21.49
N TYR A 160 11.82 18.30 -21.30
CA TYR A 160 11.72 16.95 -21.82
C TYR A 160 11.66 16.92 -23.36
N SER A 161 12.43 16.02 -23.98
CA SER A 161 12.44 15.84 -25.43
C SER A 161 11.23 15.05 -25.91
N VAL A 162 10.07 15.70 -25.97
CA VAL A 162 8.80 15.14 -26.43
C VAL A 162 8.56 15.43 -27.92
N ARG A 163 7.68 14.64 -28.58
CA ARG A 163 7.26 14.91 -29.96
C ARG A 163 6.37 16.15 -30.04
N ASP A 164 6.19 16.70 -31.25
CA ASP A 164 5.35 17.90 -31.45
C ASP A 164 3.89 17.70 -31.03
N ASP A 165 3.34 16.49 -31.20
CA ASP A 165 1.98 16.15 -30.77
C ASP A 165 1.85 15.91 -29.25
N GLU A 166 2.96 15.83 -28.54
CA GLU A 166 3.04 15.66 -27.08
C GLU A 166 3.35 16.98 -26.34
N LYS A 167 3.80 18.03 -27.04
CA LYS A 167 4.11 19.36 -26.47
C LYS A 167 2.90 19.98 -25.77
N ASN A 168 3.16 20.81 -24.79
CA ASN A 168 2.16 21.49 -23.96
C ASN A 168 1.21 20.54 -23.21
N LYS A 169 1.56 19.26 -23.04
CA LYS A 169 0.79 18.30 -22.27
C LYS A 169 1.50 17.96 -20.97
N THR A 170 0.72 17.91 -19.89
CA THR A 170 1.23 17.42 -18.60
C THR A 170 1.50 15.92 -18.66
N ALA A 171 2.29 15.39 -17.72
CA ALA A 171 2.53 13.95 -17.59
C ALA A 171 1.20 13.18 -17.45
N ASP A 172 0.23 13.71 -16.68
CA ASP A 172 -1.10 13.14 -16.52
C ASP A 172 -1.87 13.08 -17.86
N GLN A 173 -1.83 14.15 -18.66
CA GLN A 173 -2.48 14.18 -19.98
C GLN A 173 -1.81 13.19 -20.95
N LEU A 174 -0.50 13.03 -20.91
CA LEU A 174 0.23 12.04 -21.71
C LEU A 174 -0.11 10.62 -21.27
N PHE A 175 -0.18 10.35 -19.97
CA PHE A 175 -0.60 9.05 -19.46
C PHE A 175 -2.04 8.74 -19.89
N LYS A 176 -2.99 9.65 -19.70
CA LYS A 176 -4.38 9.51 -20.20
C LYS A 176 -4.44 9.25 -21.69
N GLN A 177 -3.63 9.95 -22.49
CA GLN A 177 -3.54 9.71 -23.94
C GLN A 177 -3.16 8.26 -24.26
N SER A 178 -2.26 7.65 -23.46
CA SER A 178 -1.85 6.26 -23.65
C SER A 178 -2.98 5.26 -23.41
N LEU A 179 -3.99 5.61 -22.61
CA LEU A 179 -5.11 4.75 -22.24
C LEU A 179 -6.23 4.68 -23.30
N ARG A 180 -6.19 5.50 -24.36
CA ARG A 180 -7.25 5.57 -25.39
C ARG A 180 -7.64 4.24 -26.02
N LYS A 181 -6.71 3.28 -26.08
CA LYS A 181 -6.99 1.95 -26.63
C LYS A 181 -7.83 1.13 -25.65
N ILE A 182 -7.49 1.15 -24.38
CA ILE A 182 -8.28 0.49 -23.31
C ILE A 182 -9.67 1.12 -23.23
N GLU A 183 -9.74 2.46 -23.28
CA GLU A 183 -11.00 3.18 -23.29
C GLU A 183 -11.93 2.67 -24.41
N LYS A 184 -11.42 2.57 -25.64
CA LYS A 184 -12.20 2.04 -26.76
C LYS A 184 -12.62 0.59 -26.58
N GLU A 185 -11.80 -0.24 -25.98
CA GLU A 185 -12.10 -1.65 -25.72
C GLU A 185 -13.19 -1.82 -24.67
N LEU A 186 -13.15 -1.04 -23.60
CA LEU A 186 -14.17 -1.06 -22.56
C LEU A 186 -15.51 -0.46 -23.01
N THR A 187 -15.48 0.67 -23.73
CA THR A 187 -16.70 1.39 -24.09
C THR A 187 -17.37 0.87 -25.36
N ASN A 188 -16.62 0.46 -26.38
CA ASN A 188 -17.16 0.17 -27.71
C ASN A 188 -17.19 -1.33 -28.07
N CYS A 189 -16.36 -2.17 -27.49
CA CYS A 189 -16.18 -3.54 -27.93
C CYS A 189 -16.99 -4.58 -27.14
N LYS A 190 -17.76 -4.21 -26.13
CA LYS A 190 -18.44 -5.14 -25.20
C LYS A 190 -17.48 -6.19 -24.60
N CYS A 191 -16.18 -5.91 -24.57
CA CYS A 191 -15.20 -6.73 -23.90
C CYS A 191 -15.49 -6.70 -22.40
N SER A 192 -15.50 -7.85 -21.73
CA SER A 192 -15.59 -7.87 -20.28
C SER A 192 -14.32 -7.27 -19.67
N CYS A 193 -14.44 -6.66 -18.50
CA CYS A 193 -13.29 -6.18 -17.73
C CYS A 193 -12.21 -7.25 -17.63
N ARG A 194 -12.60 -8.50 -17.35
CA ARG A 194 -11.68 -9.63 -17.24
C ARG A 194 -10.85 -9.82 -18.52
N GLN A 195 -11.47 -9.79 -19.70
CA GLN A 195 -10.76 -9.94 -20.98
C GLN A 195 -9.75 -8.81 -21.22
N VAL A 196 -10.09 -7.58 -20.80
CA VAL A 196 -9.15 -6.44 -20.90
C VAL A 196 -7.98 -6.63 -19.93
N LEU A 197 -8.25 -7.04 -18.68
CA LEU A 197 -7.22 -7.30 -17.69
C LEU A 197 -6.26 -8.40 -18.15
N GLU A 198 -6.78 -9.54 -18.60
CA GLU A 198 -6.02 -10.68 -19.13
C GLU A 198 -5.12 -10.26 -20.32
N LYS A 199 -5.66 -9.46 -21.22
CA LYS A 199 -4.92 -9.00 -22.41
C LYS A 199 -3.71 -8.15 -22.07
N TYR A 200 -3.82 -7.31 -21.05
CA TYR A 200 -2.78 -6.35 -20.68
C TYR A 200 -1.88 -6.80 -19.52
N ASP A 201 -2.15 -7.94 -18.90
CA ASP A 201 -1.33 -8.51 -17.82
C ASP A 201 0.09 -8.87 -18.27
N SER A 202 0.27 -9.16 -19.58
CA SER A 202 1.57 -9.49 -20.16
C SER A 202 2.51 -8.30 -20.37
N PHE A 203 2.04 -7.06 -20.19
CA PHE A 203 2.83 -5.86 -20.40
C PHE A 203 3.43 -5.35 -19.09
N SER A 204 4.70 -4.95 -19.13
CA SER A 204 5.21 -4.02 -18.14
C SER A 204 4.68 -2.60 -18.42
N THR A 205 4.68 -1.75 -17.42
CA THR A 205 4.23 -0.35 -17.57
C THR A 205 4.97 0.37 -18.68
N LYS A 206 6.30 0.28 -18.69
CA LYS A 206 7.13 0.92 -19.72
C LYS A 206 6.85 0.38 -21.12
N GLU A 207 6.71 -0.92 -21.24
CA GLU A 207 6.41 -1.56 -22.51
C GLU A 207 5.03 -1.15 -23.04
N TYR A 208 4.02 -1.08 -22.17
CA TYR A 208 2.68 -0.60 -22.53
C TYR A 208 2.73 0.85 -23.05
N LEU A 209 3.37 1.77 -22.31
CA LEU A 209 3.46 3.18 -22.70
C LEU A 209 4.11 3.37 -24.08
N ILE A 210 5.13 2.58 -24.38
CA ILE A 210 5.86 2.65 -25.67
C ILE A 210 5.08 1.95 -26.79
N LYS A 211 4.70 0.67 -26.61
CA LYS A 211 4.16 -0.16 -27.69
C LYS A 211 2.67 0.06 -27.94
N VAL A 212 1.90 0.28 -26.90
CA VAL A 212 0.43 0.45 -26.96
C VAL A 212 0.04 1.90 -26.92
N GLY A 213 0.59 2.64 -25.93
CA GLY A 213 0.37 4.07 -25.76
C GLY A 213 1.03 4.93 -26.83
N ASN A 214 2.00 4.37 -27.58
CA ASN A 214 2.75 5.05 -28.63
C ASN A 214 3.35 6.39 -28.18
N LEU A 215 3.89 6.44 -26.96
CA LEU A 215 4.53 7.63 -26.43
C LEU A 215 6.02 7.67 -26.82
N SER A 216 6.55 8.89 -26.98
CA SER A 216 7.98 9.10 -27.17
C SER A 216 8.78 8.76 -25.90
N ARG A 217 10.09 8.56 -26.07
CA ARG A 217 10.98 8.36 -24.92
C ARG A 217 10.92 9.51 -23.91
N GLY A 218 10.87 10.77 -24.41
CA GLY A 218 10.77 11.94 -23.55
C GLY A 218 9.46 12.01 -22.77
N ALA A 219 8.32 11.64 -23.41
CA ALA A 219 7.04 11.55 -22.74
C ALA A 219 7.02 10.45 -21.66
N VAL A 220 7.60 9.29 -21.95
CA VAL A 220 7.74 8.20 -20.96
C VAL A 220 8.62 8.63 -19.79
N GLN A 221 9.75 9.30 -20.05
CA GLN A 221 10.60 9.84 -18.99
C GLN A 221 9.83 10.86 -18.13
N MET A 222 9.13 11.80 -18.74
CA MET A 222 8.32 12.80 -18.04
C MET A 222 7.24 12.15 -17.14
N ILE A 223 6.58 11.10 -17.61
CA ILE A 223 5.59 10.33 -16.84
C ILE A 223 6.29 9.66 -15.64
N GLY A 224 7.43 9.03 -15.86
CA GLY A 224 8.22 8.40 -14.81
C GLY A 224 8.57 9.37 -13.69
N ASP A 225 9.17 10.48 -14.05
CA ASP A 225 9.68 11.48 -13.12
C ASP A 225 8.56 12.19 -12.33
N LEU A 226 7.50 12.64 -13.01
CA LEU A 226 6.48 13.49 -12.39
C LEU A 226 5.37 12.71 -11.69
N LEU A 227 5.01 11.51 -12.20
CA LEU A 227 3.98 10.65 -11.62
C LEU A 227 4.56 9.54 -10.73
N ASN A 228 5.90 9.45 -10.58
CA ASN A 228 6.59 8.35 -9.90
C ASN A 228 6.32 6.98 -10.56
N ALA A 229 6.05 6.98 -11.86
CA ALA A 229 5.73 5.77 -12.59
C ALA A 229 6.99 4.95 -12.95
N ASP A 230 8.18 5.56 -12.92
CA ASP A 230 9.46 4.90 -13.18
C ASP A 230 9.78 3.81 -12.16
N SER A 231 9.37 3.99 -10.90
CA SER A 231 9.48 2.96 -9.86
C SER A 231 8.65 1.69 -10.16
N GLY A 232 7.66 1.78 -11.05
CA GLY A 232 6.82 0.66 -11.50
C GLY A 232 7.01 0.30 -12.97
N TYR A 233 8.06 0.78 -13.64
CA TYR A 233 8.23 0.57 -15.07
C TYR A 233 8.46 -0.88 -15.48
N TYR A 234 8.97 -1.71 -14.58
CA TYR A 234 9.16 -3.16 -14.78
C TYR A 234 8.02 -4.00 -14.21
N GLU A 235 7.14 -3.38 -13.42
CA GLU A 235 5.95 -4.01 -12.87
C GLU A 235 4.85 -4.15 -13.92
N ALA A 236 3.86 -5.01 -13.65
CA ALA A 236 2.73 -5.19 -14.54
C ALA A 236 1.97 -3.87 -14.74
N PHE A 237 1.66 -3.55 -15.98
CA PHE A 237 0.92 -2.32 -16.31
C PHE A 237 -0.40 -2.20 -15.54
N MET A 238 -1.03 -3.31 -15.22
CA MET A 238 -2.28 -3.33 -14.46
C MET A 238 -2.12 -2.80 -13.03
N GLU A 239 -0.94 -2.94 -12.41
CA GLU A 239 -0.64 -2.33 -11.10
C GLU A 239 -0.58 -0.80 -11.21
N THR A 240 0.15 -0.30 -12.21
CA THR A 240 0.24 1.15 -12.47
C THR A 240 -1.14 1.73 -12.80
N LEU A 241 -1.97 1.00 -13.54
CA LEU A 241 -3.32 1.47 -13.89
C LEU A 241 -4.24 1.57 -12.65
N ARG A 242 -4.16 0.60 -11.73
CA ARG A 242 -4.86 0.68 -10.43
C ARG A 242 -4.35 1.84 -9.58
N ALA A 243 -3.03 1.98 -9.47
CA ALA A 243 -2.40 3.08 -8.75
C ALA A 243 -2.82 4.44 -9.32
N TYR A 244 -2.86 4.57 -10.65
CA TYR A 244 -3.28 5.80 -11.33
C TYR A 244 -4.71 6.22 -10.95
N ILE A 245 -5.64 5.28 -10.87
CA ILE A 245 -7.03 5.56 -10.46
C ILE A 245 -7.07 6.07 -9.02
N ILE A 246 -6.37 5.41 -8.10
CA ILE A 246 -6.35 5.76 -6.68
C ILE A 246 -5.66 7.12 -6.46
N PHE A 247 -4.50 7.35 -7.09
CA PHE A 247 -3.81 8.64 -6.99
C PHE A 247 -4.52 9.79 -7.72
N GLY A 248 -5.49 9.48 -8.58
CA GLY A 248 -6.40 10.44 -9.18
C GLY A 248 -7.54 10.90 -8.28
N GLU A 249 -7.68 10.37 -7.07
CA GLU A 249 -8.68 10.81 -6.10
C GLU A 249 -8.43 12.26 -5.64
N SER A 250 -9.52 12.96 -5.34
CA SER A 250 -9.50 14.38 -5.01
C SER A 250 -8.88 14.68 -3.64
N ARG A 251 -8.89 13.68 -2.74
CA ARG A 251 -8.46 13.85 -1.35
C ARG A 251 -7.87 12.56 -0.78
N PHE A 252 -6.87 12.76 0.07
CA PHE A 252 -6.33 11.74 0.97
C PHE A 252 -6.45 12.25 2.41
N ASP A 253 -6.59 11.32 3.34
CA ASP A 253 -6.58 11.61 4.77
C ASP A 253 -5.35 10.99 5.44
N GLU A 254 -5.01 11.47 6.64
CA GLU A 254 -4.03 10.89 7.55
C GLU A 254 -4.61 10.78 8.96
N ILE A 255 -4.08 9.86 9.76
CA ILE A 255 -4.53 9.70 11.16
C ILE A 255 -3.86 10.79 12.01
N THR A 256 -4.68 11.61 12.65
CA THR A 256 -4.21 12.65 13.58
C THR A 256 -3.42 12.00 14.71
N GLY A 257 -2.19 12.45 14.90
CA GLY A 257 -1.31 11.90 15.93
C GLY A 257 -0.51 10.67 15.54
N GLY A 258 -0.67 10.12 14.33
CA GLY A 258 0.16 9.05 13.73
C GLY A 258 -0.57 7.74 13.48
N PHE A 259 -0.13 7.05 12.45
CA PHE A 259 -0.78 5.81 11.94
C PHE A 259 -0.61 4.61 12.88
N ASP A 260 0.45 4.59 13.73
CA ASP A 260 0.71 3.50 14.68
C ASP A 260 -0.42 3.30 15.70
N GLN A 261 -1.25 4.34 15.93
CA GLN A 261 -2.40 4.25 16.83
C GLN A 261 -3.43 3.22 16.34
N LEU A 262 -3.61 3.04 15.03
CA LEU A 262 -4.61 2.11 14.49
C LEU A 262 -4.30 0.64 14.82
N PRO A 263 -3.13 0.07 14.45
CA PRO A 263 -2.79 -1.29 14.86
C PRO A 263 -2.69 -1.45 16.39
N GLN A 264 -2.27 -0.42 17.12
CA GLN A 264 -2.24 -0.45 18.57
C GLN A 264 -3.65 -0.57 19.17
N ALA A 265 -4.61 0.23 18.70
CA ALA A 265 -6.00 0.15 19.14
C ALA A 265 -6.62 -1.22 18.87
N LEU A 266 -6.33 -1.83 17.72
CA LEU A 266 -6.80 -3.19 17.42
C LEU A 266 -6.17 -4.23 18.36
N SER A 267 -4.89 -4.10 18.66
CA SER A 267 -4.20 -4.98 19.62
C SER A 267 -4.76 -4.84 21.04
N ASP A 268 -5.00 -3.61 21.48
CA ASP A 268 -5.51 -3.30 22.82
C ASP A 268 -6.97 -3.75 22.99
N ALA A 269 -7.72 -3.86 21.90
CA ALA A 269 -9.09 -4.37 21.90
C ALA A 269 -9.17 -5.91 21.99
N LEU A 270 -8.03 -6.60 21.97
CA LEU A 270 -7.94 -8.05 22.24
C LEU A 270 -7.70 -8.31 23.72
N CYS A 271 -8.04 -9.51 24.20
CA CYS A 271 -7.72 -9.87 25.59
C CYS A 271 -6.22 -9.81 25.88
N PRO A 272 -5.80 -9.36 27.07
CA PRO A 272 -4.39 -9.34 27.44
C PRO A 272 -3.70 -10.69 27.21
N GLY A 273 -2.51 -10.67 26.59
CA GLY A 273 -1.74 -11.87 26.26
C GLY A 273 -2.14 -12.58 24.97
N THR A 274 -3.17 -12.09 24.24
CA THR A 274 -3.52 -12.60 22.91
C THR A 274 -2.39 -12.34 21.91
N VAL A 275 -1.83 -11.14 21.91
CA VAL A 275 -0.68 -10.79 21.06
C VAL A 275 0.62 -11.06 21.81
N LYS A 276 1.46 -11.89 21.22
CA LYS A 276 2.80 -12.25 21.74
C LYS A 276 3.86 -11.61 20.84
N LEU A 277 4.40 -10.49 21.30
CA LEU A 277 5.54 -9.83 20.64
C LEU A 277 6.81 -10.65 20.84
N HIS A 278 7.85 -10.36 20.06
CA HIS A 278 9.14 -11.07 20.09
C HIS A 278 8.98 -12.60 19.94
N SER A 279 8.00 -13.02 19.16
CA SER A 279 7.61 -14.42 18.99
C SER A 279 7.69 -14.79 17.50
N LEU A 280 8.88 -15.20 17.06
CA LEU A 280 9.16 -15.55 15.66
C LEU A 280 8.72 -16.99 15.37
N ALA A 281 7.66 -17.17 14.60
CA ALA A 281 7.24 -18.47 14.09
C ALA A 281 8.30 -19.05 13.13
N GLU A 282 8.61 -20.35 13.29
CA GLU A 282 9.62 -21.06 12.50
C GLU A 282 9.04 -22.22 11.69
N SER A 283 7.98 -22.86 12.18
CA SER A 283 7.35 -23.98 11.46
C SER A 283 5.85 -24.06 11.73
N VAL A 284 5.14 -24.58 10.73
CA VAL A 284 3.70 -24.91 10.76
C VAL A 284 3.57 -26.37 10.34
N GLU A 285 3.09 -27.21 11.25
CA GLU A 285 2.94 -28.66 11.05
C GLU A 285 1.48 -29.05 11.17
N MET A 286 0.86 -29.54 10.08
CA MET A 286 -0.50 -30.10 10.10
C MET A 286 -0.42 -31.58 10.51
N SER A 287 -1.20 -31.97 11.52
CA SER A 287 -1.24 -33.32 12.03
C SER A 287 -2.69 -33.71 12.39
N GLY A 288 -3.30 -34.50 11.52
CA GLY A 288 -4.72 -34.85 11.67
C GLY A 288 -5.63 -33.62 11.70
N ASP A 289 -6.37 -33.47 12.77
CA ASP A 289 -7.35 -32.39 12.96
C ASP A 289 -6.78 -31.12 13.61
N CYS A 290 -5.48 -31.02 13.79
CA CYS A 290 -4.85 -29.85 14.40
C CYS A 290 -3.62 -29.37 13.64
N VAL A 291 -3.20 -28.16 13.98
CA VAL A 291 -1.97 -27.53 13.46
C VAL A 291 -1.08 -27.16 14.64
N HIS A 292 0.20 -27.41 14.50
CA HIS A 292 1.20 -27.04 15.47
C HIS A 292 2.09 -25.94 14.91
N VAL A 293 2.28 -24.87 15.67
CA VAL A 293 3.23 -23.81 15.34
C VAL A 293 4.37 -23.80 16.34
N THR A 294 5.60 -23.96 15.83
CA THR A 294 6.80 -23.81 16.63
C THR A 294 7.35 -22.39 16.45
N TYR A 295 7.66 -21.74 17.55
CA TYR A 295 8.21 -20.37 17.52
C TYR A 295 9.31 -20.21 18.56
N ARG A 296 10.16 -19.21 18.37
CA ARG A 296 11.18 -18.78 19.35
C ARG A 296 10.89 -17.37 19.84
N THR A 297 11.27 -17.12 21.09
CA THR A 297 11.27 -15.79 21.69
C THR A 297 12.57 -15.05 21.38
N SER A 298 12.66 -13.78 21.75
CA SER A 298 13.89 -12.98 21.62
C SER A 298 15.02 -13.46 22.52
N ASP A 299 14.72 -14.20 23.59
CA ASP A 299 15.74 -14.81 24.47
C ASP A 299 16.31 -16.08 23.82
N PRO A 300 17.58 -16.06 23.35
CA PRO A 300 18.18 -17.21 22.67
C PRO A 300 18.41 -18.40 23.59
N LEU A 301 18.34 -18.21 24.90
CA LEU A 301 18.53 -19.27 25.90
C LEU A 301 17.22 -20.03 26.19
N GLN A 302 16.08 -19.45 25.82
CA GLN A 302 14.80 -20.13 25.96
C GLN A 302 14.62 -21.20 24.87
N PRO A 303 14.12 -22.39 25.24
CA PRO A 303 13.79 -23.41 24.27
C PRO A 303 12.66 -22.91 23.34
N ARG A 304 12.61 -23.47 22.13
CA ARG A 304 11.48 -23.25 21.23
C ARG A 304 10.18 -23.64 21.89
N ALA A 305 9.19 -22.79 21.78
CA ALA A 305 7.84 -23.06 22.26
C ALA A 305 6.98 -23.61 21.11
N ARG A 306 5.97 -24.41 21.45
CA ARG A 306 5.01 -24.99 20.50
C ARG A 306 3.58 -24.68 20.96
N LEU A 307 2.76 -24.23 20.03
CA LEU A 307 1.32 -24.03 20.21
C LEU A 307 0.56 -25.00 19.30
N THR A 308 -0.61 -25.40 19.76
CA THR A 308 -1.54 -26.26 19.00
C THR A 308 -2.86 -25.53 18.81
N ALA A 309 -3.38 -25.55 17.59
CA ALA A 309 -4.62 -24.90 17.21
C ALA A 309 -5.41 -25.74 16.19
N ASP A 310 -6.65 -25.38 15.96
CA ASP A 310 -7.49 -25.97 14.91
C ASP A 310 -7.14 -25.37 13.53
N PHE A 311 -6.78 -24.09 13.49
CA PHE A 311 -6.43 -23.35 12.27
C PHE A 311 -5.24 -22.42 12.49
N VAL A 312 -4.51 -22.15 11.42
CA VAL A 312 -3.43 -21.15 11.38
C VAL A 312 -3.71 -20.16 10.25
N LEU A 313 -3.56 -18.87 10.54
CA LEU A 313 -3.55 -17.80 9.56
C LEU A 313 -2.13 -17.25 9.43
N VAL A 314 -1.52 -17.37 8.26
CA VAL A 314 -0.24 -16.75 7.90
C VAL A 314 -0.54 -15.36 7.36
N ALA A 315 -0.28 -14.34 8.16
CA ALA A 315 -0.54 -12.92 7.87
C ALA A 315 0.75 -12.09 7.79
N THR A 316 1.84 -12.73 7.39
CA THR A 316 3.14 -12.10 7.12
C THR A 316 3.25 -11.64 5.67
N THR A 317 4.35 -10.99 5.28
CA THR A 317 4.66 -10.83 3.85
C THR A 317 4.95 -12.19 3.22
N ALA A 318 4.80 -12.32 1.89
CA ALA A 318 5.15 -13.55 1.17
C ALA A 318 6.63 -13.92 1.39
N LYS A 319 7.52 -12.94 1.44
CA LYS A 319 8.96 -13.17 1.72
C LYS A 319 9.20 -13.78 3.09
N ALA A 320 8.52 -13.28 4.13
CA ALA A 320 8.62 -13.85 5.48
C ALA A 320 7.94 -15.23 5.57
N ALA A 321 6.81 -15.45 4.88
CA ALA A 321 6.16 -16.76 4.82
C ALA A 321 7.08 -17.85 4.26
N ARG A 322 7.98 -17.53 3.33
CA ARG A 322 8.98 -18.47 2.78
C ARG A 322 10.01 -18.95 3.80
N LEU A 323 10.16 -18.27 4.92
CA LEU A 323 11.05 -18.71 6.01
C LEU A 323 10.38 -19.71 6.95
N LEU A 324 9.06 -19.86 6.87
CA LEU A 324 8.32 -20.87 7.63
C LEU A 324 8.52 -22.25 6.99
N ARG A 325 8.80 -23.25 7.83
CA ARG A 325 8.83 -24.65 7.40
C ARG A 325 7.44 -25.23 7.54
N PHE A 326 6.82 -25.57 6.43
CA PHE A 326 5.51 -26.24 6.40
C PHE A 326 5.67 -27.75 6.32
N GLN A 327 4.88 -28.47 7.11
CA GLN A 327 4.82 -29.93 7.14
C GLN A 327 3.35 -30.38 7.16
N PRO A 328 2.82 -31.05 6.11
CA PRO A 328 3.53 -31.30 4.84
C PRO A 328 3.89 -29.99 4.12
N PRO A 329 4.79 -30.04 3.12
CA PRO A 329 5.10 -28.88 2.31
C PRO A 329 3.83 -28.31 1.65
N LEU A 330 3.78 -27.00 1.46
CA LEU A 330 2.75 -26.35 0.64
C LEU A 330 2.76 -26.91 -0.79
N SER A 331 1.66 -26.78 -1.51
CA SER A 331 1.60 -27.14 -2.93
C SER A 331 2.68 -26.41 -3.74
N LEU A 332 3.09 -26.99 -4.85
CA LEU A 332 4.11 -26.37 -5.71
C LEU A 332 3.65 -25.00 -6.23
N ASP A 333 2.37 -24.88 -6.58
CA ASP A 333 1.79 -23.63 -7.06
C ASP A 333 1.83 -22.54 -5.98
N LYS A 334 1.50 -22.87 -4.71
CA LYS A 334 1.60 -21.96 -3.58
C LYS A 334 3.06 -21.55 -3.32
N GLN A 335 3.98 -22.51 -3.33
CA GLN A 335 5.40 -22.21 -3.14
C GLN A 335 5.93 -21.29 -4.26
N ASP A 336 5.53 -21.53 -5.50
CA ASP A 336 5.92 -20.71 -6.64
C ASP A 336 5.33 -19.29 -6.53
N ALA A 337 4.05 -19.15 -6.20
CA ALA A 337 3.41 -17.86 -5.99
C ALA A 337 4.09 -17.04 -4.89
N LEU A 338 4.34 -17.64 -3.71
CA LEU A 338 5.03 -16.97 -2.60
C LEU A 338 6.48 -16.59 -2.94
N ARG A 339 7.16 -17.36 -3.78
CA ARG A 339 8.53 -17.09 -4.21
C ARG A 339 8.60 -15.99 -5.25
N SER A 340 7.65 -15.97 -6.18
CA SER A 340 7.73 -15.19 -7.42
C SER A 340 7.14 -13.80 -7.28
N ILE A 341 6.19 -13.57 -6.35
CA ILE A 341 5.64 -12.23 -6.15
C ILE A 341 6.74 -11.22 -5.83
N HIS A 342 6.76 -10.13 -6.60
CA HIS A 342 7.73 -9.07 -6.44
C HIS A 342 7.39 -8.18 -5.23
N TYR A 343 8.43 -7.65 -4.58
CA TYR A 343 8.32 -6.62 -3.56
C TYR A 343 9.24 -5.46 -3.89
N THR A 344 8.65 -4.33 -4.20
CA THR A 344 9.37 -3.06 -4.38
C THR A 344 10.03 -2.65 -3.08
N SER A 345 11.31 -2.28 -3.14
CA SER A 345 12.00 -1.64 -2.02
C SER A 345 11.44 -0.22 -1.81
N ALA A 346 11.47 0.24 -0.58
CA ALA A 346 11.10 1.62 -0.24
C ALA A 346 12.06 2.18 0.81
N SER A 347 12.54 3.39 0.59
CA SER A 347 13.40 4.09 1.55
C SER A 347 12.84 5.47 1.87
N LYS A 348 12.88 5.83 3.14
CA LYS A 348 12.50 7.14 3.64
C LYS A 348 13.63 7.77 4.45
N VAL A 349 13.94 9.02 4.14
CA VAL A 349 14.90 9.83 4.91
C VAL A 349 14.17 11.02 5.51
N VAL A 350 14.22 11.10 6.82
CA VAL A 350 13.54 12.12 7.60
C VAL A 350 14.56 13.07 8.20
N LEU A 351 14.28 14.37 8.14
CA LEU A 351 15.03 15.39 8.85
C LEU A 351 14.12 16.15 9.81
N ALA A 352 14.58 16.34 11.06
CA ALA A 352 13.92 17.25 12.00
C ALA A 352 14.75 18.54 12.11
N CYS A 353 14.08 19.65 11.85
CA CYS A 353 14.68 20.97 11.69
C CYS A 353 14.23 21.90 12.81
N THR A 354 15.09 22.84 13.19
CA THR A 354 14.82 23.85 14.23
C THR A 354 13.72 24.84 13.83
N ARG A 355 13.48 25.00 12.52
CA ARG A 355 12.35 25.74 11.96
C ARG A 355 11.87 25.13 10.64
N ARG A 356 10.68 25.47 10.21
CA ARG A 356 10.09 25.09 8.92
C ARG A 356 10.60 26.00 7.81
N PHE A 357 11.83 25.78 7.33
CA PHE A 357 12.49 26.63 6.33
C PHE A 357 11.77 26.67 4.98
N TRP A 358 10.98 25.67 4.65
CA TRP A 358 10.17 25.59 3.42
C TRP A 358 8.98 26.55 3.43
N GLU A 359 8.57 27.04 4.59
CA GLU A 359 7.55 28.09 4.69
C GLU A 359 8.04 29.44 4.15
N ASP A 360 9.36 29.66 4.07
CA ASP A 360 9.94 30.82 3.37
C ASP A 360 9.60 30.82 1.88
N ASP A 361 9.39 29.63 1.28
CA ASP A 361 8.93 29.44 -0.10
C ASP A 361 7.39 29.37 -0.21
N SER A 362 6.66 29.69 0.86
CA SER A 362 5.18 29.56 0.96
C SER A 362 4.67 28.14 0.78
N ILE A 363 5.46 27.13 1.14
CA ILE A 363 5.10 25.73 1.04
C ILE A 363 4.43 25.27 2.34
N PHE A 364 3.18 24.78 2.23
CA PHE A 364 2.38 24.22 3.31
C PHE A 364 1.78 22.90 2.83
N GLY A 365 2.35 21.78 3.25
CA GLY A 365 1.99 20.47 2.68
C GLY A 365 2.46 20.31 1.23
N GLY A 366 2.04 19.22 0.59
CA GLY A 366 2.44 18.88 -0.78
C GLY A 366 3.81 18.23 -0.87
N LYS A 367 4.31 18.14 -2.10
CA LYS A 367 5.61 17.53 -2.38
C LYS A 367 6.39 18.28 -3.43
N SER A 368 7.69 18.43 -3.23
CA SER A 368 8.65 18.75 -4.28
C SER A 368 9.23 17.48 -4.90
N SER A 369 9.67 17.54 -6.13
CA SER A 369 10.22 16.40 -6.85
C SER A 369 11.48 16.78 -7.63
N THR A 370 12.41 15.83 -7.77
CA THR A 370 13.68 16.01 -8.47
C THR A 370 14.09 14.72 -9.19
N ASP A 371 14.89 14.84 -10.24
CA ASP A 371 15.62 13.73 -10.87
C ASP A 371 16.93 13.38 -10.12
N GLY A 372 17.23 14.12 -9.04
CA GLY A 372 18.29 13.75 -8.10
C GLY A 372 17.90 12.56 -7.21
N PRO A 373 18.88 11.98 -6.47
CA PRO A 373 18.67 10.78 -5.66
C PRO A 373 17.58 10.86 -4.59
N ALA A 374 17.23 12.06 -4.09
CA ALA A 374 16.18 12.23 -3.08
C ALA A 374 14.75 11.99 -3.64
N ARG A 375 14.56 12.11 -4.93
CA ARG A 375 13.31 11.93 -5.70
C ARG A 375 12.15 12.77 -5.18
N PHE A 376 11.46 12.35 -4.12
CA PHE A 376 10.27 13.01 -3.59
C PHE A 376 10.49 13.52 -2.18
N ILE A 377 10.21 14.81 -1.99
CA ILE A 377 10.32 15.53 -0.72
C ILE A 377 8.91 15.93 -0.29
N TYR A 378 8.41 15.37 0.83
CA TYR A 378 7.08 15.68 1.33
C TYR A 378 7.15 16.64 2.51
N TYR A 379 6.31 17.65 2.46
CA TYR A 379 6.18 18.67 3.49
C TYR A 379 4.94 18.34 4.35
N PRO A 380 5.10 18.10 5.65
CA PRO A 380 3.95 17.83 6.50
C PRO A 380 3.08 19.08 6.64
N ASN A 381 1.78 18.89 6.64
CA ASN A 381 0.81 19.93 6.99
C ASN A 381 0.54 19.97 8.50
N GLN A 382 1.05 19.01 9.26
CA GLN A 382 0.96 19.00 10.71
C GLN A 382 1.88 20.06 11.33
N ARG A 383 1.30 20.86 12.26
CA ARG A 383 2.06 21.84 13.04
C ARG A 383 2.31 21.28 14.42
N PHE A 384 3.56 20.95 14.67
CA PHE A 384 4.02 20.60 16.01
C PHE A 384 4.23 21.87 16.86
N SER A 385 4.27 21.73 18.18
CA SER A 385 4.46 22.88 19.09
C SER A 385 5.77 23.62 18.80
N GLY A 386 5.70 24.94 18.74
CA GLY A 386 6.81 25.84 18.39
C GLY A 386 7.09 25.89 16.86
N ASP A 387 8.27 26.44 16.51
CA ASP A 387 8.68 26.63 15.10
C ASP A 387 9.32 25.39 14.48
N LYS A 388 9.50 24.32 15.25
CA LYS A 388 10.13 23.07 14.79
C LYS A 388 9.36 22.47 13.62
N GLY A 389 10.10 21.92 12.67
CA GLY A 389 9.56 21.22 11.51
C GLY A 389 10.17 19.84 11.34
N VAL A 390 9.40 18.91 10.81
CA VAL A 390 9.88 17.60 10.39
C VAL A 390 9.52 17.44 8.92
N ILE A 391 10.47 17.04 8.10
CA ILE A 391 10.31 16.88 6.67
C ILE A 391 10.66 15.45 6.27
N LEU A 392 9.86 14.85 5.40
CA LEU A 392 10.26 13.64 4.68
C LEU A 392 11.13 14.10 3.52
N ALA A 393 12.43 14.18 3.79
CA ALA A 393 13.42 14.80 2.90
C ALA A 393 13.76 13.94 1.68
N SER A 394 13.46 12.64 1.74
CA SER A 394 13.54 11.74 0.59
C SER A 394 12.54 10.59 0.76
N TYR A 395 11.83 10.28 -0.29
CA TYR A 395 11.05 9.06 -0.43
C TYR A 395 11.35 8.44 -1.79
N THR A 396 11.99 7.28 -1.76
CA THR A 396 12.42 6.55 -2.95
C THR A 396 11.82 5.15 -2.97
N LEU A 397 11.57 4.65 -4.16
CA LEU A 397 11.05 3.30 -4.41
C LEU A 397 11.98 2.57 -5.39
N ASP A 398 11.87 1.25 -5.41
CA ASP A 398 12.55 0.31 -6.31
C ASP A 398 14.05 0.53 -6.42
N ASP A 399 14.60 0.76 -7.62
CA ASP A 399 16.03 0.95 -7.87
C ASP A 399 16.61 2.14 -7.11
N ASP A 400 15.89 3.28 -7.03
CA ASP A 400 16.32 4.45 -6.26
C ASP A 400 16.38 4.14 -4.76
N SER A 401 15.46 3.33 -4.24
CA SER A 401 15.51 2.85 -2.86
C SER A 401 16.67 1.90 -2.63
N THR A 402 16.97 1.04 -3.59
CA THR A 402 18.11 0.11 -3.54
C THR A 402 19.43 0.87 -3.59
N PHE A 403 19.51 1.91 -4.42
CA PHE A 403 20.66 2.83 -4.42
C PHE A 403 20.87 3.47 -3.05
N MET A 404 19.83 4.03 -2.43
CA MET A 404 19.91 4.60 -1.08
C MET A 404 20.36 3.55 -0.04
N ALA A 405 19.82 2.33 -0.11
CA ALA A 405 20.15 1.27 0.83
C ALA A 405 21.60 0.74 0.72
N ALA A 406 22.28 1.03 -0.39
CA ALA A 406 23.69 0.69 -0.58
C ALA A 406 24.67 1.68 0.09
N LEU A 407 24.19 2.84 0.52
CA LEU A 407 24.96 3.88 1.17
C LEU A 407 24.91 3.72 2.71
N ASP A 408 25.96 4.17 3.40
CA ASP A 408 25.88 4.34 4.85
C ASP A 408 25.01 5.58 5.20
N ARG A 409 24.58 5.62 6.48
CA ARG A 409 23.63 6.65 6.94
C ARG A 409 24.14 8.07 6.71
N ASP A 410 25.41 8.34 6.99
CA ASP A 410 25.96 9.70 6.88
C ASP A 410 26.01 10.12 5.42
N ARG A 411 26.39 9.20 4.53
CA ARG A 411 26.39 9.45 3.09
C ARG A 411 24.99 9.67 2.53
N ILE A 412 23.97 8.95 3.00
CA ILE A 412 22.56 9.17 2.63
C ILE A 412 22.15 10.60 2.99
N VAL A 413 22.43 11.03 4.23
CA VAL A 413 22.08 12.39 4.69
C VAL A 413 22.78 13.45 3.84
N GLU A 414 24.06 13.23 3.48
CA GLU A 414 24.80 14.14 2.61
C GLU A 414 24.15 14.28 1.23
N VAL A 415 23.79 13.16 0.60
CA VAL A 415 23.12 13.14 -0.72
C VAL A 415 21.76 13.84 -0.65
N VAL A 416 20.98 13.59 0.37
CA VAL A 416 19.66 14.23 0.54
C VAL A 416 19.79 15.73 0.80
N LEU A 417 20.81 16.16 1.57
CA LEU A 417 21.07 17.59 1.77
C LEU A 417 21.53 18.30 0.50
N ASP A 418 22.27 17.63 -0.40
CA ASP A 418 22.65 18.18 -1.71
C ASP A 418 21.39 18.47 -2.56
N ASP A 419 20.48 17.52 -2.63
CA ASP A 419 19.21 17.69 -3.38
C ASP A 419 18.32 18.77 -2.75
N LEU A 420 18.17 18.77 -1.41
CA LEU A 420 17.43 19.82 -0.72
C LEU A 420 18.02 21.21 -0.96
N ALA A 421 19.35 21.33 -0.96
CA ALA A 421 20.05 22.57 -1.24
C ALA A 421 19.73 23.08 -2.66
N ALA A 422 19.75 22.19 -3.65
CA ALA A 422 19.40 22.53 -5.03
C ALA A 422 17.91 22.88 -5.18
N VAL A 423 17.00 22.09 -4.57
CA VAL A 423 15.55 22.29 -4.64
C VAL A 423 15.15 23.62 -3.99
N HIS A 424 15.70 23.97 -2.81
CA HIS A 424 15.36 25.19 -2.09
C HIS A 424 16.27 26.38 -2.38
N ASN A 425 17.29 26.20 -3.24
CA ASN A 425 18.30 27.22 -3.55
C ASN A 425 18.95 27.78 -2.26
N ARG A 426 19.39 26.89 -1.38
CA ARG A 426 20.06 27.20 -0.11
C ARG A 426 21.43 26.53 -0.05
N SER A 427 22.29 26.98 0.86
CA SER A 427 23.54 26.26 1.07
C SER A 427 23.31 24.98 1.88
N LYS A 428 24.08 23.95 1.57
CA LYS A 428 24.05 22.66 2.28
C LYS A 428 24.39 22.83 3.76
N GLU A 429 25.35 23.72 4.06
CA GLU A 429 25.78 24.05 5.42
C GLU A 429 24.65 24.66 6.24
N GLU A 430 23.86 25.57 5.64
CA GLU A 430 22.67 26.14 6.26
C GLU A 430 21.66 25.05 6.59
N LEU A 431 21.33 24.18 5.65
CA LEU A 431 20.36 23.10 5.85
C LEU A 431 20.83 22.09 6.91
N ARG A 432 22.12 21.76 6.93
CA ARG A 432 22.71 20.89 7.95
C ARG A 432 22.61 21.53 9.34
N ALA A 433 22.85 22.82 9.47
CA ALA A 433 22.71 23.53 10.73
C ALA A 433 21.24 23.64 11.18
N LEU A 434 20.33 23.84 10.23
CA LEU A 434 18.89 23.89 10.51
C LEU A 434 18.28 22.53 10.90
N CYS A 435 18.79 21.43 10.31
CA CYS A 435 18.20 20.09 10.46
C CYS A 435 19.21 19.10 11.10
N PRO A 436 19.49 19.25 12.40
CA PRO A 436 20.52 18.47 13.09
C PRO A 436 20.16 17.01 13.35
N TYR A 437 18.89 16.62 13.19
CA TYR A 437 18.43 15.26 13.41
C TYR A 437 18.02 14.60 12.10
N SER A 438 18.39 13.35 11.93
CA SER A 438 18.00 12.51 10.79
C SER A 438 17.53 11.13 11.24
N ASN A 439 16.64 10.52 10.46
CA ASN A 439 16.29 9.11 10.58
C ASN A 439 16.17 8.51 9.17
N VAL A 440 16.59 7.27 9.01
CA VAL A 440 16.56 6.55 7.73
C VAL A 440 15.89 5.21 7.94
N LYS A 441 14.90 4.89 7.09
CA LYS A 441 14.23 3.59 7.06
C LYS A 441 14.36 2.99 5.65
N HIS A 442 14.84 1.75 5.60
CA HIS A 442 14.87 0.93 4.38
C HIS A 442 13.97 -0.28 4.57
N TRP A 443 12.82 -0.31 3.91
CA TRP A 443 11.88 -1.42 4.02
C TRP A 443 12.39 -2.69 3.34
N GLY A 444 13.21 -2.56 2.29
CA GLY A 444 13.87 -3.70 1.64
C GLY A 444 14.84 -4.45 2.55
N LEU A 445 15.41 -3.76 3.55
CA LEU A 445 16.35 -4.33 4.55
C LEU A 445 15.67 -4.62 5.89
N ASP A 446 14.37 -4.35 6.03
CA ASP A 446 13.65 -4.68 7.27
C ASP A 446 13.61 -6.20 7.48
N PRO A 447 14.08 -6.73 8.61
CA PRO A 447 14.23 -8.18 8.80
C PRO A 447 12.89 -8.93 8.90
N TYR A 448 11.79 -8.24 9.12
CA TYR A 448 10.47 -8.83 9.31
C TYR A 448 9.57 -8.70 8.08
N SER A 449 9.64 -7.59 7.35
CA SER A 449 8.85 -7.38 6.13
C SER A 449 9.60 -7.73 4.85
N MET A 450 10.93 -7.52 4.80
CA MET A 450 11.81 -7.80 3.66
C MET A 450 11.36 -7.15 2.34
N GLY A 451 10.62 -6.04 2.43
CA GLY A 451 10.09 -5.30 1.29
C GLY A 451 9.14 -4.20 1.71
N GLY A 452 8.98 -3.20 0.86
CA GLY A 452 8.07 -2.07 1.05
C GLY A 452 6.63 -2.41 0.67
N VAL A 453 6.42 -2.77 -0.58
CA VAL A 453 5.11 -3.00 -1.18
C VAL A 453 5.18 -4.23 -2.09
N ALA A 454 4.16 -5.08 -2.07
CA ALA A 454 4.01 -6.14 -3.06
C ALA A 454 3.49 -5.55 -4.38
N PHE A 455 4.00 -6.05 -5.49
CA PHE A 455 3.48 -5.75 -6.82
C PHE A 455 3.59 -6.98 -7.72
N PHE A 456 2.69 -7.11 -8.68
CA PHE A 456 2.83 -8.09 -9.73
C PHE A 456 3.78 -7.57 -10.83
N THR A 457 4.62 -8.45 -11.34
CA THR A 457 5.28 -8.28 -12.62
C THR A 457 4.40 -8.87 -13.74
N PRO A 458 4.71 -8.65 -15.02
CA PRO A 458 3.93 -9.22 -16.13
C PRO A 458 3.59 -10.70 -15.94
N TYR A 459 2.36 -11.08 -16.27
CA TYR A 459 1.72 -12.40 -16.12
C TYR A 459 1.34 -12.80 -14.68
N GLN A 460 1.88 -12.17 -13.66
CA GLN A 460 1.71 -12.63 -12.27
C GLN A 460 0.28 -12.45 -11.72
N TYR A 461 -0.49 -11.51 -12.24
CA TYR A 461 -1.89 -11.39 -11.84
C TYR A 461 -2.68 -12.66 -12.23
N MET A 462 -2.51 -13.11 -13.46
CA MET A 462 -3.20 -14.32 -13.95
C MET A 462 -2.68 -15.58 -13.29
N ASP A 463 -1.37 -15.67 -13.09
CA ASP A 463 -0.73 -16.88 -12.57
C ASP A 463 -0.89 -17.04 -11.05
N TYR A 464 -0.85 -15.94 -10.27
CA TYR A 464 -0.68 -16.04 -8.82
C TYR A 464 -1.77 -15.39 -7.96
N ALA A 465 -2.57 -14.44 -8.47
CA ALA A 465 -3.50 -13.70 -7.62
C ALA A 465 -4.48 -14.61 -6.85
N GLN A 466 -5.02 -15.62 -7.52
CA GLN A 466 -5.92 -16.58 -6.89
C GLN A 466 -5.17 -17.53 -5.95
N GLU A 467 -3.98 -17.98 -6.37
CA GLU A 467 -3.19 -18.94 -5.60
C GLU A 467 -2.71 -18.35 -4.28
N LEU A 468 -2.27 -17.08 -4.26
CA LEU A 468 -1.77 -16.42 -3.04
C LEU A 468 -2.78 -16.44 -1.89
N SER A 469 -4.07 -16.29 -2.18
CA SER A 469 -5.14 -16.28 -1.17
C SER A 469 -5.70 -17.67 -0.82
N ARG A 470 -5.50 -18.69 -1.68
CA ARG A 470 -6.08 -20.03 -1.51
C ARG A 470 -5.58 -20.70 -0.23
N PRO A 471 -6.45 -21.19 0.65
CA PRO A 471 -6.03 -21.95 1.84
C PRO A 471 -5.48 -23.33 1.46
N GLU A 472 -4.62 -23.87 2.32
CA GLU A 472 -4.12 -25.24 2.20
C GLU A 472 -4.43 -26.02 3.48
N GLY A 473 -5.45 -26.85 3.41
CA GLY A 473 -5.97 -27.58 4.57
C GLY A 473 -6.41 -26.62 5.67
N ARG A 474 -5.72 -26.63 6.79
CA ARG A 474 -6.01 -25.79 7.97
C ARG A 474 -5.16 -24.51 8.03
N VAL A 475 -4.38 -24.24 6.97
CA VAL A 475 -3.51 -23.06 6.86
C VAL A 475 -4.12 -22.06 5.89
N TYR A 476 -4.39 -20.86 6.38
CA TYR A 476 -4.97 -19.74 5.66
C TYR A 476 -3.92 -18.65 5.45
N PHE A 477 -4.13 -17.79 4.46
CA PHE A 477 -3.20 -16.72 4.11
C PHE A 477 -3.92 -15.38 4.05
N ALA A 478 -3.29 -14.33 4.60
CA ALA A 478 -3.73 -12.95 4.51
C ALA A 478 -2.53 -12.00 4.41
N GLY A 479 -2.77 -10.80 4.00
CA GLY A 479 -1.75 -9.77 3.82
C GLY A 479 -2.05 -8.94 2.59
N GLU A 480 -1.41 -7.81 2.46
CA GLU A 480 -1.60 -6.93 1.31
C GLU A 480 -1.28 -7.62 -0.03
N HIS A 481 -0.39 -8.60 -0.02
CA HIS A 481 0.05 -9.33 -1.21
C HIS A 481 -0.95 -10.39 -1.73
N VAL A 482 -1.97 -10.74 -0.96
CA VAL A 482 -2.97 -11.74 -1.37
C VAL A 482 -4.25 -11.14 -1.93
N ASP A 483 -4.36 -9.83 -1.97
CA ASP A 483 -5.55 -9.11 -2.46
C ASP A 483 -5.12 -7.80 -3.17
N LEU A 484 -6.05 -7.12 -3.82
CA LEU A 484 -5.80 -5.94 -4.64
C LEU A 484 -6.68 -4.75 -4.18
N PRO A 485 -6.23 -3.51 -4.42
CA PRO A 485 -4.94 -3.07 -4.97
C PRO A 485 -3.79 -3.24 -3.96
N HIS A 486 -2.59 -3.56 -4.43
CA HIS A 486 -1.42 -3.64 -3.55
C HIS A 486 -1.02 -2.27 -2.96
N GLY A 487 -0.25 -2.29 -1.85
CA GLY A 487 0.33 -1.08 -1.25
C GLY A 487 -0.56 -0.32 -0.27
N TRP A 488 -1.70 -0.86 0.13
CA TRP A 488 -2.67 -0.15 0.95
C TRP A 488 -3.05 -0.88 2.24
N ILE A 489 -3.35 -0.10 3.29
CA ILE A 489 -3.90 -0.59 4.55
C ILE A 489 -5.24 -1.28 4.31
N ASP A 490 -6.07 -0.68 3.45
CA ASP A 490 -7.41 -1.18 3.10
C ASP A 490 -7.36 -2.60 2.56
N THR A 491 -6.41 -2.89 1.68
CA THR A 491 -6.19 -4.23 1.12
C THR A 491 -5.75 -5.23 2.17
N ALA A 492 -4.89 -4.82 3.10
CA ALA A 492 -4.49 -5.67 4.22
C ALA A 492 -5.70 -6.01 5.12
N ILE A 493 -6.52 -5.02 5.46
CA ILE A 493 -7.77 -5.20 6.21
C ILE A 493 -8.72 -6.14 5.44
N LYS A 494 -8.94 -5.87 4.16
CA LYS A 494 -9.80 -6.66 3.27
C LYS A 494 -9.39 -8.13 3.27
N SER A 495 -8.11 -8.42 3.09
CA SER A 495 -7.58 -9.79 3.12
C SER A 495 -7.78 -10.48 4.47
N GLY A 496 -7.62 -9.75 5.57
CA GLY A 496 -7.86 -10.24 6.93
C GLY A 496 -9.32 -10.60 7.16
N LEU A 497 -10.26 -9.77 6.67
CA LEU A 497 -11.70 -10.03 6.73
C LEU A 497 -12.09 -11.26 5.92
N LYS A 498 -11.59 -11.39 4.70
CA LYS A 498 -11.82 -12.57 3.84
C LYS A 498 -11.31 -13.85 4.50
N ALA A 499 -10.11 -13.83 5.07
CA ALA A 499 -9.53 -14.97 5.77
C ALA A 499 -10.34 -15.35 7.03
N ALA A 500 -10.76 -14.37 7.84
CA ALA A 500 -11.59 -14.61 9.02
C ALA A 500 -12.94 -15.24 8.65
N LYS A 501 -13.59 -14.72 7.60
CA LYS A 501 -14.83 -15.27 7.05
C LYS A 501 -14.64 -16.73 6.59
N SER A 502 -13.60 -17.00 5.81
CA SER A 502 -13.31 -18.36 5.32
C SER A 502 -13.02 -19.36 6.44
N ILE A 503 -12.31 -18.94 7.50
CA ILE A 503 -12.08 -19.79 8.68
C ILE A 503 -13.42 -20.09 9.37
N GLN A 504 -14.29 -19.09 9.57
CA GLN A 504 -15.61 -19.31 10.19
C GLN A 504 -16.50 -20.22 9.35
N GLU A 505 -16.49 -20.08 8.03
CA GLU A 505 -17.21 -20.97 7.12
C GLU A 505 -16.73 -22.42 7.25
N ALA A 506 -15.42 -22.65 7.34
CA ALA A 506 -14.86 -23.99 7.58
C ALA A 506 -15.28 -24.56 8.94
N VAL A 507 -15.36 -23.74 9.98
CA VAL A 507 -15.88 -24.16 11.30
C VAL A 507 -17.33 -24.59 11.21
N ASN A 508 -18.16 -23.83 10.50
CA ASN A 508 -19.59 -24.13 10.34
C ASN A 508 -19.81 -25.41 9.55
N LEU A 509 -19.09 -25.64 8.47
CA LEU A 509 -19.16 -26.85 7.64
C LEU A 509 -18.80 -28.12 8.46
N ALA A 510 -17.68 -28.06 9.20
CA ALA A 510 -17.27 -29.18 10.06
C ALA A 510 -18.31 -29.51 11.16
N SER A 511 -19.09 -28.52 11.59
CA SER A 511 -20.16 -28.72 12.61
C SER A 511 -21.40 -29.40 12.04
N THR A 512 -21.69 -29.21 10.75
CA THR A 512 -22.84 -29.83 10.07
C THR A 512 -22.58 -31.28 9.68
N GLU A 513 -21.31 -31.63 9.41
CA GLU A 513 -20.90 -32.99 9.04
C GLU A 513 -20.79 -33.94 10.26
N ASN A 514 -20.72 -33.42 11.50
CA ASN A 514 -20.59 -34.23 12.74
C ASN A 514 -21.62 -33.83 13.82
N PRO A 515 -22.92 -34.05 13.62
CA PRO A 515 -23.97 -33.63 14.57
C PRO A 515 -23.99 -34.42 15.88
N GLU A 516 -23.23 -35.52 16.05
CA GLU A 516 -23.30 -36.42 17.21
C GLU A 516 -22.53 -35.94 18.45
N HIS A 517 -21.55 -35.02 18.32
CA HIS A 517 -20.74 -34.57 19.48
C HIS A 517 -21.30 -33.38 20.28
N THR A 518 -22.49 -32.87 19.91
CA THR A 518 -23.09 -31.69 20.60
C THR A 518 -24.13 -32.07 21.68
N LYS A 519 -24.39 -33.35 21.95
CA LYS A 519 -25.43 -33.81 22.91
C LYS A 519 -24.93 -34.26 24.28
N GLU A 520 -23.63 -34.26 24.59
CA GLU A 520 -23.14 -34.86 25.86
C GLU A 520 -22.80 -33.84 26.98
N HIS A 521 -23.11 -32.55 26.86
CA HIS A 521 -22.91 -31.60 27.97
C HIS A 521 -24.16 -30.84 28.41
N SER A 522 -25.33 -31.48 28.34
CA SER A 522 -26.54 -30.97 28.99
C SER A 522 -27.24 -32.12 29.75
N SER A 523 -26.67 -32.52 30.85
CA SER A 523 -27.34 -33.24 31.92
C SER A 523 -26.69 -32.93 33.26
#